data_99250b0aeccccfea53ac8bcc47311673
#
_entry.id   99250b0aeccccfea53ac8bcc47311673
#
_cell.length_a   1.000
_cell.length_b   1.000
_cell.length_c   1.000
_cell.angle_alpha   90.00
_cell.angle_beta   90.00
_cell.angle_gamma   90.00
#
_symmetry.space_group_name_H-M   'P 1'
#
loop_
_entity.id
_entity.type
_entity.pdbx_description
1 polymer ?
#
loop_
_entity_poly.entity_id
_entity_poly.type
_entity_poly.pdbx_seq_one_letter_code
_entity_poly.pdbx_strand_id
1 'polypeptide(L)'
;MFNRREFVTVAAGALAAGPKQAFADNIKPIRFKAVAFDGFPIIDPRPVFAKLEEMFPEKGSDLGNIWRTRQFEYTWLRTLGGRYVDFWQVSEEALVFAAKARGVDLSVARRDQLMQSWLTLKAWPDVAPALQQLKNAGIRMAFLSNLTEKMLDAAVKNSGLEGYFEQHLSTDRVKAFKPASTAYQMGLDAFKLEKAEIAFAAFAGWDASGAKWFGYPTFWVNRQNMPMEELGIAPDGVGSGLSDLVEFVLG
;
A
#
# COMPACT_ATOMS: atom_id res chain seq x y z
N MET A 1 54.29 28.31 66.66
CA MET A 1 53.74 28.51 68.01
C MET A 1 52.28 28.12 67.96
N PHE A 2 51.91 27.05 68.70
CA PHE A 2 50.64 26.75 69.40
C PHE A 2 49.35 26.83 68.57
N ASN A 3 48.31 25.98 68.69
CA ASN A 3 48.10 24.76 69.49
C ASN A 3 46.85 24.04 69.01
N ARG A 4 46.84 22.74 69.27
CA ARG A 4 45.73 21.78 69.15
C ARG A 4 44.46 22.21 69.86
N ARG A 5 43.31 21.80 69.40
CA ARG A 5 42.36 21.01 70.17
C ARG A 5 41.28 20.39 69.35
N GLU A 6 41.11 19.10 69.56
CA GLU A 6 40.09 18.19 69.07
C GLU A 6 38.68 18.60 69.50
N PHE A 7 37.71 18.34 68.65
CA PHE A 7 36.39 17.96 69.12
C PHE A 7 35.79 16.90 68.20
N VAL A 8 35.61 15.75 68.79
CA VAL A 8 34.84 14.63 68.24
C VAL A 8 33.38 14.99 68.39
N THR A 9 32.61 14.89 67.28
CA THR A 9 31.15 14.84 67.38
C THR A 9 30.64 13.78 66.40
N VAL A 10 30.02 12.77 66.98
CA VAL A 10 29.27 11.70 66.32
C VAL A 10 28.09 12.32 65.58
N ALA A 11 27.99 12.08 64.30
CA ALA A 11 26.79 12.41 63.54
C ALA A 11 26.23 11.13 62.90
N ALA A 12 24.98 10.90 63.20
CA ALA A 12 24.15 9.80 62.81
C ALA A 12 23.98 9.68 61.29
N GLY A 13 23.93 8.44 60.83
CA GLY A 13 23.71 8.10 59.41
C GLY A 13 22.35 8.60 58.89
N ALA A 14 22.39 9.34 57.82
CA ALA A 14 21.25 9.54 56.92
C ALA A 14 21.46 8.71 55.69
N LEU A 15 20.72 7.61 55.55
CA LEU A 15 20.56 6.85 54.33
C LEU A 15 19.89 7.76 53.28
N ALA A 16 20.68 8.34 52.41
CA ALA A 16 20.16 9.00 51.20
C ALA A 16 19.63 7.93 50.25
N ALA A 17 18.31 7.81 50.18
CA ALA A 17 17.64 7.11 49.11
C ALA A 17 17.96 7.87 47.82
N GLY A 18 18.81 7.29 46.97
CA GLY A 18 19.09 7.78 45.63
C GLY A 18 17.80 7.81 44.80
N PRO A 19 17.65 8.79 43.90
CA PRO A 19 16.50 8.84 43.04
C PRO A 19 16.47 7.56 42.18
N LYS A 20 15.40 6.77 42.29
CA LYS A 20 15.07 5.76 41.33
C LYS A 20 14.91 6.49 39.99
N GLN A 21 15.93 6.41 39.15
CA GLN A 21 15.83 6.77 37.75
C GLN A 21 14.81 5.81 37.13
N ALA A 22 13.56 6.31 37.02
CA ALA A 22 12.57 5.66 36.17
C ALA A 22 13.17 5.70 34.77
N PHE A 23 13.54 4.52 34.25
CA PHE A 23 13.71 4.35 32.83
C PHE A 23 12.31 4.59 32.22
N ALA A 24 12.02 5.83 31.87
CA ALA A 24 10.97 6.14 30.93
C ALA A 24 11.44 5.50 29.62
N ASP A 25 10.85 4.34 29.30
CA ASP A 25 10.97 3.79 27.96
C ASP A 25 10.67 4.94 27.01
N ASN A 26 11.66 5.36 26.23
CA ASN A 26 11.51 6.29 25.12
C ASN A 26 10.73 5.56 24.01
N ILE A 27 9.45 5.30 24.25
CA ILE A 27 8.52 4.89 23.23
C ILE A 27 8.38 6.11 22.32
N LYS A 28 9.09 6.11 21.19
CA LYS A 28 8.86 7.12 20.16
C LYS A 28 7.38 7.11 19.83
N PRO A 29 6.69 8.26 19.86
CA PRO A 29 5.28 8.28 19.51
C PRO A 29 5.13 7.77 18.08
N ILE A 30 4.22 6.80 17.86
CA ILE A 30 3.89 6.29 16.53
C ILE A 30 3.51 7.49 15.67
N ARG A 31 4.28 7.72 14.62
CA ARG A 31 4.13 8.87 13.72
C ARG A 31 2.82 8.79 12.93
N PHE A 32 2.44 7.58 12.50
CA PHE A 32 1.30 7.36 11.64
C PHE A 32 0.08 6.89 12.44
N LYS A 33 -1.09 7.39 12.06
CA LYS A 33 -2.40 6.99 12.62
C LYS A 33 -3.18 6.10 11.66
N ALA A 34 -2.83 6.15 10.37
CA ALA A 34 -3.48 5.35 9.34
C ALA A 34 -2.51 4.92 8.23
N VAL A 35 -2.89 3.85 7.53
CA VAL A 35 -2.28 3.43 6.26
C VAL A 35 -3.35 3.37 5.19
N ALA A 36 -3.12 4.10 4.08
CA ALA A 36 -3.87 3.96 2.85
C ALA A 36 -3.12 3.02 1.90
N PHE A 37 -3.76 1.92 1.53
CA PHE A 37 -3.14 0.88 0.70
C PHE A 37 -3.59 1.00 -0.76
N ASP A 38 -2.67 1.03 -1.72
CA ASP A 38 -3.01 0.55 -3.05
C ASP A 38 -3.52 -0.91 -2.98
N GLY A 39 -4.20 -1.39 -4.02
CA GLY A 39 -4.76 -2.75 -4.02
C GLY A 39 -3.68 -3.84 -4.01
N PHE A 40 -2.63 -3.68 -4.79
CA PHE A 40 -1.66 -4.74 -5.06
C PHE A 40 -0.55 -4.97 -4.02
N PRO A 41 -0.23 -4.08 -3.06
CA PRO A 41 0.50 -4.48 -1.86
C PRO A 41 -0.18 -5.62 -1.10
N ILE A 42 -1.52 -5.64 -1.14
CA ILE A 42 -2.39 -6.61 -0.45
C ILE A 42 -2.73 -7.79 -1.34
N ILE A 43 -3.20 -7.54 -2.57
CA ILE A 43 -3.76 -8.52 -3.50
C ILE A 43 -2.68 -9.00 -4.47
N ASP A 44 -2.51 -10.31 -4.61
CA ASP A 44 -1.58 -10.91 -5.57
C ASP A 44 -2.21 -10.99 -6.98
N PRO A 45 -1.74 -10.20 -7.97
CA PRO A 45 -2.30 -10.22 -9.32
C PRO A 45 -1.76 -11.35 -10.20
N ARG A 46 -0.71 -12.06 -9.79
CA ARG A 46 -0.01 -13.05 -10.62
C ARG A 46 -0.92 -14.15 -11.17
N PRO A 47 -1.93 -14.67 -10.44
CA PRO A 47 -2.82 -15.71 -10.96
C PRO A 47 -3.57 -15.32 -12.23
N VAL A 48 -3.89 -14.02 -12.43
CA VAL A 48 -4.52 -13.54 -13.68
C VAL A 48 -3.61 -13.75 -14.88
N PHE A 49 -2.34 -13.39 -14.72
CA PHE A 49 -1.34 -13.52 -15.81
C PHE A 49 -0.91 -14.96 -16.03
N ALA A 50 -0.81 -15.77 -14.97
CA ALA A 50 -0.57 -17.20 -15.10
C ALA A 50 -1.70 -17.89 -15.90
N LYS A 51 -2.96 -17.52 -15.63
CA LYS A 51 -4.11 -18.03 -16.39
C LYS A 51 -4.06 -17.59 -17.85
N LEU A 52 -3.59 -16.38 -18.14
CA LEU A 52 -3.40 -15.90 -19.50
C LEU A 52 -2.33 -16.73 -20.23
N GLU A 53 -1.22 -17.03 -19.58
CA GLU A 53 -0.14 -17.87 -20.13
C GLU A 53 -0.60 -19.31 -20.37
N GLU A 54 -1.41 -19.87 -19.47
CA GLU A 54 -2.05 -21.17 -19.66
C GLU A 54 -2.95 -21.21 -20.89
N MET A 55 -3.74 -20.14 -21.10
CA MET A 55 -4.65 -20.05 -22.25
C MET A 55 -3.94 -19.81 -23.58
N PHE A 56 -2.76 -19.19 -23.56
CA PHE A 56 -1.99 -18.79 -24.73
C PHE A 56 -0.49 -19.09 -24.54
N PRO A 57 -0.07 -20.37 -24.48
CA PRO A 57 1.27 -20.76 -24.01
C PRO A 57 2.45 -20.06 -24.71
N GLU A 58 2.32 -19.82 -26.04
CA GLU A 58 3.40 -19.20 -26.84
C GLU A 58 3.37 -17.66 -26.82
N LYS A 59 2.25 -17.06 -26.50
CA LYS A 59 1.99 -15.61 -26.60
C LYS A 59 1.60 -14.96 -25.28
N GLY A 60 1.31 -15.75 -24.25
CA GLY A 60 0.70 -15.27 -23.02
C GLY A 60 1.55 -14.26 -22.28
N SER A 61 2.86 -14.45 -22.19
CA SER A 61 3.76 -13.51 -21.53
C SER A 61 3.78 -12.15 -22.23
N ASP A 62 3.94 -12.13 -23.55
CA ASP A 62 3.89 -10.91 -24.35
C ASP A 62 2.52 -10.22 -24.27
N LEU A 63 1.45 -11.02 -24.35
CA LEU A 63 0.08 -10.54 -24.23
C LEU A 63 -0.15 -9.89 -22.86
N GLY A 64 0.33 -10.53 -21.79
CA GLY A 64 0.24 -10.03 -20.41
C GLY A 64 0.98 -8.72 -20.21
N ASN A 65 2.17 -8.58 -20.81
CA ASN A 65 2.94 -7.35 -20.75
C ASN A 65 2.20 -6.19 -21.43
N ILE A 66 1.66 -6.41 -22.63
CA ILE A 66 0.87 -5.40 -23.35
C ILE A 66 -0.41 -5.07 -22.56
N TRP A 67 -1.11 -6.09 -22.07
CA TRP A 67 -2.34 -5.92 -21.30
C TRP A 67 -2.10 -5.01 -20.10
N ARG A 68 -1.13 -5.36 -19.25
CA ARG A 68 -0.78 -4.57 -18.05
C ARG A 68 -0.36 -3.14 -18.39
N THR A 69 0.47 -2.95 -19.41
CA THR A 69 0.90 -1.61 -19.85
C THR A 69 -0.31 -0.79 -20.30
N ARG A 70 -1.19 -1.35 -21.14
CA ARG A 70 -2.38 -0.64 -21.62
C ARG A 70 -3.40 -0.37 -20.52
N GLN A 71 -3.53 -1.23 -19.50
CA GLN A 71 -4.39 -0.93 -18.35
C GLN A 71 -4.01 0.42 -17.74
N PHE A 72 -2.74 0.64 -17.42
CA PHE A 72 -2.31 1.90 -16.80
C PHE A 72 -2.36 3.07 -17.78
N GLU A 73 -1.90 2.91 -19.00
CA GLU A 73 -2.00 3.97 -20.03
C GLU A 73 -3.46 4.42 -20.24
N TYR A 74 -4.40 3.48 -20.28
CA TYR A 74 -5.81 3.82 -20.45
C TYR A 74 -6.38 4.52 -19.22
N THR A 75 -5.97 4.16 -18.00
CA THR A 75 -6.38 4.90 -16.81
C THR A 75 -5.94 6.36 -16.88
N TRP A 76 -4.70 6.61 -17.30
CA TRP A 76 -4.15 7.97 -17.44
C TRP A 76 -4.79 8.75 -18.57
N LEU A 77 -4.92 8.15 -19.75
CA LEU A 77 -5.55 8.79 -20.90
C LEU A 77 -7.03 9.14 -20.63
N ARG A 78 -7.76 8.23 -20.00
CA ARG A 78 -9.17 8.47 -19.66
C ARG A 78 -9.34 9.55 -18.60
N THR A 79 -8.45 9.60 -17.62
CA THR A 79 -8.44 10.66 -16.60
C THR A 79 -8.14 12.02 -17.23
N LEU A 80 -7.08 12.11 -18.03
CA LEU A 80 -6.68 13.35 -18.70
C LEU A 80 -7.72 13.81 -19.74
N GLY A 81 -8.31 12.88 -20.46
CA GLY A 81 -9.34 13.16 -21.48
C GLY A 81 -10.75 13.39 -20.93
N GLY A 82 -10.96 13.25 -19.61
CA GLY A 82 -12.30 13.36 -19.01
C GLY A 82 -13.28 12.28 -19.48
N ARG A 83 -12.78 11.08 -19.81
CA ARG A 83 -13.56 9.95 -20.34
C ARG A 83 -13.48 8.74 -19.42
N TYR A 84 -13.75 8.97 -18.14
CA TYR A 84 -13.69 7.94 -17.12
C TYR A 84 -14.66 6.78 -17.41
N VAL A 85 -14.15 5.58 -17.21
CA VAL A 85 -14.90 4.33 -17.00
C VAL A 85 -14.19 3.61 -15.85
N ASP A 86 -14.81 2.60 -15.24
CA ASP A 86 -14.19 1.89 -14.14
C ASP A 86 -12.99 1.02 -14.55
N PHE A 87 -12.23 0.55 -13.57
CA PHE A 87 -11.02 -0.24 -13.84
C PHE A 87 -11.34 -1.61 -14.45
N TRP A 88 -12.53 -2.15 -14.23
CA TRP A 88 -12.97 -3.39 -14.87
C TRP A 88 -13.06 -3.21 -16.38
N GLN A 89 -13.75 -2.18 -16.80
CA GLN A 89 -13.89 -1.85 -18.23
C GLN A 89 -12.54 -1.49 -18.86
N VAL A 90 -11.71 -0.70 -18.18
CA VAL A 90 -10.34 -0.39 -18.65
C VAL A 90 -9.54 -1.67 -18.85
N SER A 91 -9.64 -2.62 -17.90
CA SER A 91 -8.92 -3.90 -17.98
C SER A 91 -9.40 -4.74 -19.16
N GLU A 92 -10.71 -4.80 -19.40
CA GLU A 92 -11.29 -5.52 -20.53
C GLU A 92 -10.86 -4.92 -21.89
N GLU A 93 -10.96 -3.60 -22.03
CA GLU A 93 -10.54 -2.88 -23.22
C GLU A 93 -9.04 -3.06 -23.52
N ALA A 94 -8.21 -3.02 -22.49
CA ALA A 94 -6.77 -3.26 -22.60
C ALA A 94 -6.45 -4.69 -23.03
N LEU A 95 -7.17 -5.69 -22.52
CA LEU A 95 -7.05 -7.10 -22.93
C LEU A 95 -7.42 -7.28 -24.40
N VAL A 96 -8.53 -6.68 -24.83
CA VAL A 96 -8.97 -6.74 -26.25
C VAL A 96 -7.93 -6.09 -27.17
N PHE A 97 -7.36 -4.94 -26.76
CA PHE A 97 -6.29 -4.30 -27.50
C PHE A 97 -5.06 -5.21 -27.61
N ALA A 98 -4.62 -5.79 -26.49
CA ALA A 98 -3.44 -6.65 -26.44
C ALA A 98 -3.61 -7.87 -27.36
N ALA A 99 -4.78 -8.52 -27.33
CA ALA A 99 -5.11 -9.64 -28.19
C ALA A 99 -5.02 -9.27 -29.68
N LYS A 100 -5.60 -8.14 -30.09
CA LYS A 100 -5.51 -7.63 -31.47
C LYS A 100 -4.06 -7.33 -31.87
N ALA A 101 -3.29 -6.69 -30.99
CA ALA A 101 -1.90 -6.32 -31.25
C ALA A 101 -0.98 -7.55 -31.45
N ARG A 102 -1.34 -8.72 -30.91
CA ARG A 102 -0.60 -9.98 -31.05
C ARG A 102 -1.25 -10.98 -32.01
N GLY A 103 -2.35 -10.61 -32.65
CA GLY A 103 -3.06 -11.52 -33.55
C GLY A 103 -3.53 -12.79 -32.83
N VAL A 104 -4.05 -12.61 -31.59
CA VAL A 104 -4.58 -13.70 -30.76
C VAL A 104 -6.09 -13.72 -30.90
N ASP A 105 -6.66 -14.90 -31.17
CA ASP A 105 -8.11 -15.10 -31.15
C ASP A 105 -8.62 -15.14 -29.71
N LEU A 106 -9.14 -14.00 -29.28
CA LEU A 106 -9.76 -13.81 -27.97
C LEU A 106 -11.27 -13.97 -28.08
N SER A 107 -11.75 -15.21 -28.02
CA SER A 107 -13.19 -15.47 -27.98
C SER A 107 -13.83 -14.79 -26.76
N VAL A 108 -15.14 -14.50 -26.83
CA VAL A 108 -15.91 -13.94 -25.71
C VAL A 108 -15.75 -14.77 -24.44
N ALA A 109 -15.83 -16.09 -24.54
CA ALA A 109 -15.67 -16.97 -23.40
C ALA A 109 -14.28 -16.89 -22.75
N ARG A 110 -13.20 -16.81 -23.54
CA ARG A 110 -11.82 -16.63 -23.03
C ARG A 110 -11.64 -15.27 -22.35
N ARG A 111 -12.15 -14.20 -22.97
CA ARG A 111 -12.15 -12.86 -22.40
C ARG A 111 -12.85 -12.85 -21.05
N ASP A 112 -14.07 -13.35 -21.00
CA ASP A 112 -14.88 -13.35 -19.78
C ASP A 112 -14.21 -14.20 -18.68
N GLN A 113 -13.61 -15.32 -19.01
CA GLN A 113 -12.88 -16.16 -18.07
C GLN A 113 -11.64 -15.45 -17.49
N LEU A 114 -10.89 -14.70 -18.30
CA LEU A 114 -9.77 -13.89 -17.83
C LEU A 114 -10.23 -12.73 -16.96
N MET A 115 -11.30 -12.04 -17.36
CA MET A 115 -11.86 -10.96 -16.54
C MET A 115 -12.38 -11.50 -15.20
N GLN A 116 -13.08 -12.63 -15.17
CA GLN A 116 -13.55 -13.22 -13.91
C GLN A 116 -12.40 -13.63 -12.98
N SER A 117 -11.20 -13.91 -13.48
CA SER A 117 -10.05 -14.24 -12.63
C SER A 117 -9.64 -13.10 -11.70
N TRP A 118 -9.92 -11.85 -12.03
CA TRP A 118 -9.73 -10.71 -11.13
C TRP A 118 -10.56 -10.81 -9.84
N LEU A 119 -11.72 -11.46 -9.90
CA LEU A 119 -12.60 -11.65 -8.73
C LEU A 119 -12.24 -12.88 -7.88
N THR A 120 -11.25 -13.67 -8.29
CA THR A 120 -10.80 -14.85 -7.54
C THR A 120 -9.46 -14.65 -6.84
N LEU A 121 -8.88 -13.46 -6.96
CA LEU A 121 -7.59 -13.13 -6.37
C LEU A 121 -7.64 -13.21 -4.84
N LYS A 122 -6.48 -13.51 -4.27
CA LYS A 122 -6.23 -13.56 -2.83
C LYS A 122 -5.09 -12.63 -2.45
N ALA A 123 -4.98 -12.39 -1.17
CA ALA A 123 -3.86 -11.64 -0.60
C ALA A 123 -2.53 -12.43 -0.70
N TRP A 124 -1.44 -11.68 -0.70
CA TRP A 124 -0.11 -12.25 -0.50
C TRP A 124 -0.01 -12.93 0.87
N PRO A 125 0.86 -13.95 1.05
CA PRO A 125 0.95 -14.71 2.30
C PRO A 125 1.33 -13.89 3.54
N ASP A 126 2.10 -12.81 3.37
CA ASP A 126 2.58 -11.94 4.44
C ASP A 126 1.55 -10.88 4.89
N VAL A 127 0.39 -10.79 4.22
CA VAL A 127 -0.59 -9.73 4.46
C VAL A 127 -1.29 -9.88 5.81
N ALA A 128 -1.90 -11.02 6.08
CA ALA A 128 -2.71 -11.19 7.30
C ALA A 128 -1.91 -10.91 8.59
N PRO A 129 -0.68 -11.46 8.78
CA PRO A 129 0.11 -11.16 9.97
C PRO A 129 0.53 -9.69 10.06
N ALA A 130 0.82 -9.01 8.94
CA ALA A 130 1.18 -7.60 8.93
C ALA A 130 -0.01 -6.70 9.30
N LEU A 131 -1.19 -6.94 8.69
CA LEU A 131 -2.41 -6.21 9.04
C LEU A 131 -2.80 -6.40 10.50
N GLN A 132 -2.60 -7.60 11.07
CA GLN A 132 -2.86 -7.85 12.48
C GLN A 132 -1.93 -7.02 13.38
N GLN A 133 -0.65 -6.88 13.04
CA GLN A 133 0.29 -6.04 13.80
C GLN A 133 -0.12 -4.57 13.74
N LEU A 134 -0.45 -4.04 12.56
CA LEU A 134 -0.94 -2.66 12.41
C LEU A 134 -2.22 -2.42 13.20
N LYS A 135 -3.18 -3.35 13.14
CA LYS A 135 -4.44 -3.28 13.91
C LYS A 135 -4.20 -3.27 15.40
N ASN A 136 -3.31 -4.14 15.90
CA ASN A 136 -2.95 -4.20 17.33
C ASN A 136 -2.28 -2.92 17.83
N ALA A 137 -1.56 -2.21 16.95
CA ALA A 137 -0.96 -0.91 17.22
C ALA A 137 -1.96 0.26 17.08
N GLY A 138 -3.22 0.00 16.79
CA GLY A 138 -4.26 1.02 16.64
C GLY A 138 -4.20 1.78 15.30
N ILE A 139 -3.47 1.28 14.32
CA ILE A 139 -3.38 1.89 12.99
C ILE A 139 -4.67 1.63 12.20
N ARG A 140 -5.30 2.69 11.75
CA ARG A 140 -6.48 2.63 10.89
C ARG A 140 -6.06 2.27 9.46
N MET A 141 -6.86 1.48 8.76
CA MET A 141 -6.49 0.98 7.43
C MET A 141 -7.64 1.13 6.44
N ALA A 142 -7.35 1.56 5.22
CA ALA A 142 -8.29 1.60 4.12
C ALA A 142 -7.59 1.29 2.79
N PHE A 143 -8.31 0.71 1.84
CA PHE A 143 -7.84 0.74 0.46
C PHE A 143 -7.98 2.14 -0.14
N LEU A 144 -7.03 2.51 -0.98
CA LEU A 144 -7.10 3.67 -1.87
C LEU A 144 -6.56 3.21 -3.22
N SER A 145 -7.44 2.74 -4.09
CA SER A 145 -7.06 1.93 -5.23
C SER A 145 -7.81 2.31 -6.52
N ASN A 146 -7.17 2.04 -7.66
CA ASN A 146 -7.81 2.11 -8.97
C ASN A 146 -8.80 0.94 -9.20
N LEU A 147 -8.69 -0.15 -8.42
CA LEU A 147 -9.61 -1.29 -8.51
C LEU A 147 -11.04 -0.86 -8.14
N THR A 148 -12.03 -1.50 -8.74
CA THR A 148 -13.43 -1.28 -8.36
C THR A 148 -13.73 -1.80 -6.95
N GLU A 149 -14.73 -1.27 -6.26
CA GLU A 149 -15.14 -1.79 -4.95
C GLU A 149 -15.44 -3.29 -5.02
N LYS A 150 -16.10 -3.76 -6.08
CA LYS A 150 -16.39 -5.19 -6.31
C LYS A 150 -15.12 -6.05 -6.33
N MET A 151 -14.03 -5.56 -6.95
CA MET A 151 -12.75 -6.29 -7.00
C MET A 151 -12.09 -6.33 -5.62
N LEU A 152 -12.13 -5.22 -4.88
CA LEU A 152 -11.59 -5.13 -3.53
C LEU A 152 -12.36 -6.02 -2.55
N ASP A 153 -13.70 -5.97 -2.58
CA ASP A 153 -14.58 -6.81 -1.75
C ASP A 153 -14.34 -8.30 -1.99
N ALA A 154 -14.23 -8.69 -3.26
CA ALA A 154 -13.95 -10.07 -3.63
C ALA A 154 -12.61 -10.54 -3.06
N ALA A 155 -11.55 -9.75 -3.21
CA ALA A 155 -10.23 -10.11 -2.70
C ALA A 155 -10.17 -10.18 -1.16
N VAL A 156 -10.81 -9.25 -0.47
CA VAL A 156 -10.94 -9.27 1.01
C VAL A 156 -11.64 -10.54 1.46
N LYS A 157 -12.79 -10.87 0.85
CA LYS A 157 -13.56 -12.09 1.17
C LYS A 157 -12.78 -13.35 0.86
N ASN A 158 -12.14 -13.44 -0.31
CA ASN A 158 -11.36 -14.62 -0.71
C ASN A 158 -10.15 -14.88 0.21
N SER A 159 -9.71 -13.85 0.94
CA SER A 159 -8.52 -13.88 1.78
C SER A 159 -8.84 -13.93 3.29
N GLY A 160 -10.11 -13.85 3.70
CA GLY A 160 -10.50 -13.79 5.10
C GLY A 160 -10.01 -12.52 5.81
N LEU A 161 -9.99 -11.38 5.09
CA LEU A 161 -9.49 -10.10 5.60
C LEU A 161 -10.63 -9.14 6.00
N GLU A 162 -11.83 -9.66 6.22
CA GLU A 162 -12.95 -8.85 6.69
C GLU A 162 -12.64 -8.21 8.06
N GLY A 163 -12.97 -6.95 8.20
CA GLY A 163 -12.76 -6.18 9.44
C GLY A 163 -11.35 -5.62 9.65
N TYR A 164 -10.44 -5.74 8.67
CA TYR A 164 -9.17 -5.02 8.70
C TYR A 164 -9.26 -3.62 8.09
N PHE A 165 -10.07 -3.43 7.07
CA PHE A 165 -10.18 -2.16 6.35
C PHE A 165 -11.47 -1.44 6.71
N GLU A 166 -11.38 -0.16 7.07
CA GLU A 166 -12.55 0.68 7.37
C GLU A 166 -13.35 1.02 6.12
N GLN A 167 -12.66 1.21 5.00
CA GLN A 167 -13.26 1.57 3.72
C GLN A 167 -12.49 0.99 2.54
N HIS A 168 -13.19 0.74 1.45
CA HIS A 168 -12.62 0.45 0.13
C HIS A 168 -12.75 1.70 -0.75
N LEU A 169 -11.73 2.58 -0.70
CA LEU A 169 -11.72 3.82 -1.48
C LEU A 169 -11.31 3.52 -2.91
N SER A 170 -12.30 3.16 -3.73
CA SER A 170 -12.12 3.04 -5.18
C SER A 170 -12.11 4.42 -5.84
N THR A 171 -11.24 4.61 -6.84
CA THR A 171 -11.23 5.81 -7.68
C THR A 171 -12.53 6.04 -8.47
N ASP A 172 -13.42 5.04 -8.49
CA ASP A 172 -14.79 5.19 -8.98
C ASP A 172 -15.56 6.31 -8.29
N ARG A 173 -15.25 6.61 -7.03
CA ARG A 173 -15.94 7.67 -6.26
C ARG A 173 -15.64 9.06 -6.80
N VAL A 174 -14.45 9.27 -7.36
CA VAL A 174 -13.99 10.59 -7.84
C VAL A 174 -13.86 10.66 -9.36
N LYS A 175 -14.11 9.55 -10.07
CA LYS A 175 -14.04 9.44 -11.54
C LYS A 175 -12.70 9.91 -12.12
N ALA A 176 -11.62 9.66 -11.38
CA ALA A 176 -10.25 9.99 -11.78
C ALA A 176 -9.29 8.98 -11.17
N PHE A 177 -8.50 8.31 -12.01
CA PHE A 177 -7.50 7.35 -11.56
C PHE A 177 -6.27 8.03 -10.96
N LYS A 178 -5.55 7.33 -10.07
CA LYS A 178 -4.19 7.71 -9.68
C LYS A 178 -3.31 7.84 -10.95
N PRO A 179 -2.41 8.84 -11.02
CA PRO A 179 -1.93 9.71 -9.95
C PRO A 179 -2.69 11.06 -9.84
N ALA A 180 -3.94 11.18 -10.25
CA ALA A 180 -4.69 12.41 -10.03
C ALA A 180 -4.80 12.73 -8.53
N SER A 181 -4.56 13.99 -8.14
CA SER A 181 -4.60 14.43 -6.75
C SER A 181 -5.94 14.16 -6.06
N THR A 182 -7.05 14.23 -6.80
CA THR A 182 -8.40 13.92 -6.30
C THR A 182 -8.54 12.47 -5.84
N ALA A 183 -7.80 11.53 -6.45
CA ALA A 183 -7.77 10.14 -6.02
C ALA A 183 -7.12 10.00 -4.64
N TYR A 184 -5.96 10.63 -4.42
CA TYR A 184 -5.27 10.59 -3.13
C TYR A 184 -6.02 11.36 -2.04
N GLN A 185 -6.74 12.43 -2.41
CA GLN A 185 -7.56 13.22 -1.47
C GLN A 185 -8.59 12.38 -0.73
N MET A 186 -9.09 11.30 -1.35
CA MET A 186 -10.05 10.39 -0.70
C MET A 186 -9.55 9.84 0.64
N GLY A 187 -8.24 9.61 0.80
CA GLY A 187 -7.66 9.12 2.05
C GLY A 187 -7.78 10.16 3.18
N LEU A 188 -7.50 11.45 2.90
CA LEU A 188 -7.67 12.53 3.86
C LEU A 188 -9.15 12.66 4.27
N ASP A 189 -10.04 12.60 3.28
CA ASP A 189 -11.47 12.74 3.50
C ASP A 189 -12.05 11.59 4.32
N ALA A 190 -11.55 10.37 4.12
CA ALA A 190 -12.01 9.19 4.85
C ALA A 190 -11.47 9.13 6.28
N PHE A 191 -10.17 9.35 6.46
CA PHE A 191 -9.54 9.25 7.76
C PHE A 191 -9.72 10.50 8.63
N LYS A 192 -9.97 11.66 8.02
CA LYS A 192 -10.01 12.97 8.71
C LYS A 192 -8.71 13.25 9.48
N LEU A 193 -7.59 12.97 8.82
CA LEU A 193 -6.23 13.13 9.34
C LEU A 193 -5.43 14.04 8.40
N GLU A 194 -4.33 14.57 8.91
CA GLU A 194 -3.37 15.32 8.10
C GLU A 194 -2.51 14.36 7.26
N LYS A 195 -1.98 14.84 6.12
CA LYS A 195 -1.14 14.01 5.21
C LYS A 195 0.00 13.33 5.94
N ALA A 196 0.66 14.03 6.87
CA ALA A 196 1.81 13.51 7.61
C ALA A 196 1.45 12.35 8.57
N GLU A 197 0.17 12.18 8.89
CA GLU A 197 -0.34 11.13 9.78
C GLU A 197 -0.79 9.86 9.06
N ILE A 198 -0.81 9.88 7.70
CA ILE A 198 -1.23 8.78 6.86
C ILE A 198 -0.04 8.27 6.05
N ALA A 199 0.39 7.05 6.26
CA ALA A 199 1.32 6.39 5.35
C ALA A 199 0.58 5.87 4.11
N PHE A 200 1.13 6.07 2.93
CA PHE A 200 0.62 5.47 1.70
C PHE A 200 1.47 4.27 1.31
N ALA A 201 0.85 3.11 1.14
CA ALA A 201 1.52 1.88 0.71
C ALA A 201 1.28 1.66 -0.80
N ALA A 202 2.27 1.99 -1.61
CA ALA A 202 2.25 1.82 -3.06
C ALA A 202 2.76 0.45 -3.49
N PHE A 203 2.25 -0.08 -4.61
CA PHE A 203 2.79 -1.27 -5.26
C PHE A 203 3.66 -0.92 -6.48
N ALA A 204 3.22 -0.02 -7.31
CA ALA A 204 3.96 0.42 -8.49
C ALA A 204 4.80 1.66 -8.18
N GLY A 205 6.00 1.76 -8.77
CA GLY A 205 6.89 2.91 -8.60
C GLY A 205 6.23 4.23 -8.99
N TRP A 206 5.48 4.26 -10.10
CA TRP A 206 4.74 5.45 -10.54
C TRP A 206 3.67 5.91 -9.51
N ASP A 207 3.02 4.96 -8.80
CA ASP A 207 2.04 5.27 -7.77
C ASP A 207 2.74 5.81 -6.50
N ALA A 208 3.92 5.26 -6.17
CA ALA A 208 4.76 5.79 -5.11
C ALA A 208 5.18 7.24 -5.40
N SER A 209 5.61 7.54 -6.64
CA SER A 209 5.93 8.91 -7.07
C SER A 209 4.71 9.83 -7.01
N GLY A 210 3.54 9.36 -7.49
CA GLY A 210 2.29 10.12 -7.46
C GLY A 210 1.82 10.45 -6.04
N ALA A 211 1.91 9.50 -5.11
CA ALA A 211 1.58 9.71 -3.71
C ALA A 211 2.54 10.71 -3.04
N LYS A 212 3.83 10.66 -3.39
CA LYS A 212 4.83 11.64 -2.93
C LYS A 212 4.53 13.04 -3.47
N TRP A 213 4.18 13.19 -4.73
CA TRP A 213 3.79 14.49 -5.29
C TRP A 213 2.53 15.05 -4.61
N PHE A 214 1.59 14.19 -4.22
CA PHE A 214 0.44 14.60 -3.44
C PHE A 214 0.83 15.04 -2.01
N GLY A 215 1.93 14.51 -1.46
CA GLY A 215 2.49 14.85 -0.15
C GLY A 215 2.26 13.81 0.95
N TYR A 216 1.90 12.59 0.61
CA TYR A 216 1.89 11.49 1.56
C TYR A 216 3.31 11.02 1.91
N PRO A 217 3.62 10.73 3.18
CA PRO A 217 4.67 9.77 3.53
C PRO A 217 4.37 8.44 2.84
N THR A 218 5.31 7.98 2.00
CA THR A 218 5.05 6.87 1.08
C THR A 218 6.04 5.74 1.27
N PHE A 219 5.51 4.52 1.41
CA PHE A 219 6.29 3.30 1.37
C PHE A 219 6.00 2.53 0.07
N TRP A 220 7.05 2.20 -0.66
CA TRP A 220 6.95 1.39 -1.86
C TRP A 220 7.16 -0.10 -1.54
N VAL A 221 6.08 -0.89 -1.62
CA VAL A 221 6.12 -2.35 -1.49
C VAL A 221 6.55 -2.96 -2.82
N ASN A 222 7.85 -2.98 -3.05
CA ASN A 222 8.49 -3.39 -4.31
C ASN A 222 8.66 -4.92 -4.39
N ARG A 223 7.56 -5.65 -4.45
CA ARG A 223 7.54 -7.12 -4.52
C ARG A 223 8.19 -7.69 -5.78
N GLN A 224 8.37 -6.87 -6.82
CA GLN A 224 8.89 -7.28 -8.11
C GLN A 224 10.36 -6.89 -8.30
N ASN A 225 11.00 -6.29 -7.29
CA ASN A 225 12.37 -5.80 -7.34
C ASN A 225 12.65 -4.92 -8.60
N MET A 226 11.70 -4.03 -8.90
CA MET A 226 11.81 -3.09 -10.02
C MET A 226 12.77 -1.95 -9.66
N PRO A 227 13.44 -1.35 -10.65
CA PRO A 227 14.21 -0.14 -10.43
C PRO A 227 13.32 1.02 -10.00
N MET A 228 13.91 2.01 -9.32
CA MET A 228 13.25 3.27 -8.99
C MET A 228 12.84 4.02 -10.27
N GLU A 229 11.68 4.66 -10.21
CA GLU A 229 11.26 5.54 -11.30
C GLU A 229 12.14 6.79 -11.37
N GLU A 230 12.51 7.18 -12.59
CA GLU A 230 13.32 8.40 -12.85
C GLU A 230 12.43 9.66 -12.96
N LEU A 231 11.58 9.87 -11.94
CA LEU A 231 10.59 10.96 -11.90
C LEU A 231 10.99 12.10 -10.95
N GLY A 232 12.26 12.13 -10.51
CA GLY A 232 12.81 13.20 -9.68
C GLY A 232 12.31 13.21 -8.23
N ILE A 233 11.63 12.15 -7.78
CA ILE A 233 11.15 11.98 -6.41
C ILE A 233 11.24 10.51 -5.99
N ALA A 234 11.61 10.26 -4.73
CA ALA A 234 11.70 8.92 -4.17
C ALA A 234 10.68 8.73 -3.03
N PRO A 235 10.19 7.49 -2.79
CA PRO A 235 9.42 7.15 -1.60
C PRO A 235 10.27 7.34 -0.33
N ASP A 236 9.60 7.44 0.82
CA ASP A 236 10.28 7.56 2.13
C ASP A 236 10.82 6.22 2.65
N GLY A 237 10.29 5.12 2.14
CA GLY A 237 10.77 3.77 2.41
C GLY A 237 10.47 2.82 1.25
N VAL A 238 11.30 1.78 1.14
CA VAL A 238 11.16 0.72 0.14
C VAL A 238 11.41 -0.62 0.82
N GLY A 239 10.59 -1.61 0.51
CA GLY A 239 10.76 -2.96 0.98
C GLY A 239 10.08 -3.98 0.08
N SER A 240 10.35 -5.25 0.28
CA SER A 240 9.85 -6.34 -0.56
C SER A 240 8.50 -6.90 -0.13
N GLY A 241 8.04 -6.56 1.07
CA GLY A 241 6.81 -7.09 1.66
C GLY A 241 6.18 -6.17 2.71
N LEU A 242 5.10 -6.65 3.31
CA LEU A 242 4.39 -5.87 4.33
C LEU A 242 5.07 -5.87 5.69
N SER A 243 5.99 -6.81 5.98
CA SER A 243 6.83 -6.74 7.18
C SER A 243 7.65 -5.45 7.21
N ASP A 244 8.26 -5.10 6.08
CA ASP A 244 9.07 -3.88 5.95
C ASP A 244 8.19 -2.61 6.07
N LEU A 245 6.95 -2.66 5.56
CA LEU A 245 5.96 -1.59 5.77
C LEU A 245 5.59 -1.45 7.26
N VAL A 246 5.40 -2.55 7.98
CA VAL A 246 5.10 -2.53 9.43
C VAL A 246 6.23 -1.84 10.20
N GLU A 247 7.48 -2.16 9.89
CA GLU A 247 8.65 -1.50 10.48
C GLU A 247 8.65 0.01 10.17
N PHE A 248 8.37 0.39 8.92
CA PHE A 248 8.29 1.80 8.53
C PHE A 248 7.18 2.56 9.26
N VAL A 249 6.06 1.91 9.53
CA VAL A 249 4.89 2.55 10.18
C VAL A 249 5.06 2.63 11.69
N LEU A 250 5.61 1.60 12.32
CA LEU A 250 5.65 1.47 13.79
C LEU A 250 7.02 1.84 14.40
N GLY A 251 8.11 1.81 13.61
CA GLY A 251 9.50 2.06 14.05
C GLY A 251 9.86 3.49 14.15
#